data_bbba18fda72e9f8034ae5f217dd91058
#
_entry.id   bbba18fda72e9f8034ae5f217dd91058
#
_cell.length_a   1.000
_cell.length_b   1.000
_cell.length_c   1.000
_cell.angle_alpha   90.00
_cell.angle_beta   90.00
_cell.angle_gamma   90.00
#
_symmetry.space_group_name_H-M   'P 1'
#
loop_
_entity.id
_entity.type
_entity.pdbx_description
1 polymer ?
#
loop_
_entity_poly.entity_id
_entity_poly.type
_entity_poly.pdbx_seq_one_letter_code
_entity_poly.pdbx_strand_id
1 'polypeptide(L)'
;MTNLMTAWIALSAAVMLLTRAFPLRAGKCGLNAVDVELTVGYPREMLMPALALDMAGVALIWMRYALPQFAAVGYALWALLAIILIASGYVYLLANRFLVVVGKGRVVVQPALGHWYAIAFSDVKSVELSHDAQGVRALALTAKDGKKLHLTRRMIGFDSFVARLNSEAVKSEV
;
A
#
# COMPACT_ATOMS: atom_id res chain seq x y z
N MET A 1 -21.61 -26.57 2.49
CA MET A 1 -20.18 -26.39 2.20
C MET A 1 -19.96 -25.40 1.05
N THR A 2 -20.49 -25.67 -0.12
CA THR A 2 -20.35 -24.82 -1.33
C THR A 2 -20.76 -23.36 -1.10
N ASN A 3 -21.87 -23.10 -0.45
CA ASN A 3 -22.36 -21.73 -0.23
C ASN A 3 -21.39 -20.85 0.59
N LEU A 4 -20.69 -21.43 1.58
CA LEU A 4 -19.78 -20.66 2.45
C LEU A 4 -18.46 -20.37 1.76
N MET A 5 -17.94 -21.31 0.98
CA MET A 5 -16.76 -21.11 0.14
C MET A 5 -17.04 -20.08 -0.95
N THR A 6 -18.21 -20.17 -1.60
CA THR A 6 -18.64 -19.20 -2.62
C THR A 6 -18.81 -17.81 -2.02
N ALA A 7 -19.40 -17.69 -0.82
CA ALA A 7 -19.54 -16.42 -0.13
C ALA A 7 -18.17 -15.81 0.23
N TRP A 8 -17.21 -16.63 0.67
CA TRP A 8 -15.84 -16.16 0.96
C TRP A 8 -15.16 -15.62 -0.30
N ILE A 9 -15.20 -16.38 -1.39
CA ILE A 9 -14.60 -15.97 -2.68
C ILE A 9 -15.26 -14.69 -3.18
N ALA A 10 -16.60 -14.59 -3.12
CA ALA A 10 -17.33 -13.41 -3.50
C ALA A 10 -16.97 -12.19 -2.65
N LEU A 11 -16.81 -12.36 -1.34
CA LEU A 11 -16.42 -11.30 -0.41
C LEU A 11 -14.99 -10.81 -0.69
N SER A 12 -14.03 -11.73 -0.87
CA SER A 12 -12.65 -11.39 -1.23
C SER A 12 -12.58 -10.66 -2.57
N ALA A 13 -13.32 -11.14 -3.58
CA ALA A 13 -13.43 -10.47 -4.87
C ALA A 13 -14.06 -9.07 -4.77
N ALA A 14 -15.10 -8.92 -3.94
CA ALA A 14 -15.72 -7.62 -3.69
C ALA A 14 -14.75 -6.63 -3.03
N VAL A 15 -13.98 -7.06 -2.02
CA VAL A 15 -12.93 -6.25 -1.39
C VAL A 15 -11.88 -5.82 -2.40
N MET A 16 -11.40 -6.76 -3.23
CA MET A 16 -10.44 -6.45 -4.30
C MET A 16 -10.99 -5.43 -5.31
N LEU A 17 -12.23 -5.60 -5.75
CA LEU A 17 -12.88 -4.68 -6.69
C LEU A 17 -13.12 -3.30 -6.08
N LEU A 18 -13.60 -3.23 -4.83
CA LEU A 18 -13.80 -1.97 -4.11
C LEU A 18 -12.49 -1.19 -3.97
N THR A 19 -11.38 -1.87 -3.66
CA THR A 19 -10.08 -1.20 -3.55
C THR A 19 -9.60 -0.63 -4.89
N ARG A 20 -9.99 -1.23 -6.02
CA ARG A 20 -9.69 -0.75 -7.38
C ARG A 20 -10.62 0.39 -7.82
N ALA A 21 -11.85 0.44 -7.33
CA ALA A 21 -12.86 1.42 -7.77
C ALA A 21 -12.55 2.88 -7.39
N PHE A 22 -11.56 3.10 -6.52
CA PHE A 22 -11.16 4.44 -6.05
C PHE A 22 -9.71 4.79 -6.44
N PRO A 23 -9.37 4.81 -7.76
CA PRO A 23 -8.04 5.25 -8.18
C PRO A 23 -7.83 6.74 -7.84
N LEU A 24 -6.58 7.12 -7.58
CA LEU A 24 -6.22 8.52 -7.51
C LEU A 24 -6.46 9.16 -8.89
N ARG A 25 -7.36 10.13 -8.97
CA ARG A 25 -7.42 11.02 -10.14
C ARG A 25 -6.44 12.17 -9.88
N ALA A 26 -5.34 12.18 -10.60
CA ALA A 26 -4.30 13.21 -10.50
C ALA A 26 -4.87 14.64 -10.52
N GLY A 27 -5.93 14.89 -11.30
CA GLY A 27 -6.62 16.18 -11.35
C GLY A 27 -7.30 16.61 -10.05
N LYS A 28 -7.68 15.67 -9.16
CA LYS A 28 -8.23 16.03 -7.83
C LYS A 28 -7.18 16.49 -6.83
N CYS A 29 -5.90 16.20 -7.09
CA CYS A 29 -4.78 16.61 -6.23
C CYS A 29 -4.24 18.02 -6.56
N GLY A 30 -4.87 18.73 -7.49
CA GLY A 30 -4.37 20.05 -7.95
C GLY A 30 -3.03 19.97 -8.69
N LEU A 31 -2.64 18.77 -9.12
CA LEU A 31 -1.55 18.54 -10.05
C LEU A 31 -2.17 18.47 -11.44
N ASN A 32 -1.81 19.40 -12.30
CA ASN A 32 -2.08 19.27 -13.72
C ASN A 32 -1.25 18.10 -14.25
N ALA A 33 -1.76 17.36 -15.24
CA ALA A 33 -1.07 16.20 -15.81
C ALA A 33 0.36 16.52 -16.31
N VAL A 34 0.62 17.78 -16.64
CA VAL A 34 1.92 18.31 -17.09
C VAL A 34 2.94 18.43 -15.95
N ASP A 35 2.50 18.48 -14.68
CA ASP A 35 3.38 18.67 -13.52
C ASP A 35 3.84 17.35 -12.89
N VAL A 36 3.37 16.21 -13.39
CA VAL A 36 3.75 14.90 -12.85
C VAL A 36 5.09 14.47 -13.46
N GLU A 37 6.13 14.45 -12.64
CA GLU A 37 7.48 14.03 -13.06
C GLU A 37 7.69 12.52 -12.78
N LEU A 38 7.18 12.06 -11.66
CA LEU A 38 7.43 10.69 -11.18
C LEU A 38 6.25 10.19 -10.34
N THR A 39 6.01 8.90 -10.40
CA THR A 39 5.08 8.20 -9.52
C THR A 39 5.77 7.07 -8.78
N VAL A 40 5.47 6.94 -7.47
CA VAL A 40 5.99 5.87 -6.62
C VAL A 40 4.80 5.11 -6.04
N GLY A 41 4.81 3.79 -6.17
CA GLY A 41 3.73 2.95 -5.68
C GLY A 41 4.16 1.51 -5.45
N TYR A 42 3.27 0.72 -4.88
CA TYR A 42 3.56 -0.70 -4.71
C TYR A 42 3.47 -1.47 -6.03
N PRO A 43 4.37 -2.44 -6.26
CA PRO A 43 4.28 -3.31 -7.42
C PRO A 43 3.04 -4.20 -7.35
N ARG A 44 2.51 -4.59 -8.50
CA ARG A 44 1.33 -5.47 -8.59
C ARG A 44 1.58 -6.85 -7.97
N GLU A 45 2.82 -7.26 -7.86
CA GLU A 45 3.25 -8.50 -7.19
C GLU A 45 2.88 -8.54 -5.70
N MET A 46 2.68 -7.37 -5.07
CA MET A 46 2.14 -7.27 -3.71
C MET A 46 0.71 -7.81 -3.58
N LEU A 47 0.01 -8.06 -4.67
CA LEU A 47 -1.29 -8.76 -4.65
C LEU A 47 -1.16 -10.25 -4.37
N MET A 48 -0.01 -10.87 -4.65
CA MET A 48 0.21 -12.30 -4.42
C MET A 48 0.05 -12.72 -2.95
N PRO A 49 0.63 -12.01 -1.96
CA PRO A 49 0.38 -12.31 -0.55
C PRO A 49 -1.10 -12.23 -0.16
N ALA A 50 -1.85 -11.27 -0.70
CA ALA A 50 -3.28 -11.14 -0.44
C ALA A 50 -4.06 -12.33 -1.00
N LEU A 51 -3.76 -12.74 -2.23
CA LEU A 51 -4.35 -13.94 -2.84
C LEU A 51 -4.01 -15.21 -2.05
N ALA A 52 -2.76 -15.34 -1.57
CA ALA A 52 -2.35 -16.46 -0.73
C ALA A 52 -3.14 -16.51 0.59
N LEU A 53 -3.40 -15.36 1.23
CA LEU A 53 -4.26 -15.27 2.42
C LEU A 53 -5.70 -15.67 2.11
N ASP A 54 -6.27 -15.23 0.99
CA ASP A 54 -7.63 -15.60 0.60
C ASP A 54 -7.74 -17.10 0.32
N MET A 55 -6.74 -17.71 -0.33
CA MET A 55 -6.68 -19.16 -0.54
C MET A 55 -6.53 -19.93 0.79
N ALA A 56 -5.77 -19.41 1.76
CA ALA A 56 -5.70 -19.97 3.09
C ALA A 56 -7.07 -19.96 3.79
N GLY A 57 -7.87 -18.89 3.61
CA GLY A 57 -9.25 -18.81 4.09
C GLY A 57 -10.13 -19.92 3.48
N VAL A 58 -10.03 -20.15 2.18
CA VAL A 58 -10.75 -21.25 1.50
C VAL A 58 -10.33 -22.61 2.07
N ALA A 59 -9.02 -22.82 2.27
CA ALA A 59 -8.50 -24.08 2.82
C ALA A 59 -9.00 -24.32 4.26
N LEU A 60 -9.05 -23.28 5.10
CA LEU A 60 -9.59 -23.39 6.47
C LEU A 60 -11.08 -23.74 6.48
N ILE A 61 -11.87 -23.13 5.59
CA ILE A 61 -13.29 -23.46 5.44
C ILE A 61 -13.43 -24.92 5.00
N TRP A 62 -12.63 -25.37 4.04
CA TRP A 62 -12.63 -26.76 3.59
C TRP A 62 -12.27 -27.72 4.72
N MET A 63 -11.20 -27.47 5.48
CA MET A 63 -10.77 -28.30 6.62
C MET A 63 -11.85 -28.42 7.69
N ARG A 64 -12.59 -27.34 7.96
CA ARG A 64 -13.71 -27.33 8.92
C ARG A 64 -14.79 -28.36 8.57
N TYR A 65 -15.02 -28.60 7.29
CA TYR A 65 -16.05 -29.54 6.81
C TYR A 65 -15.49 -30.94 6.53
N ALA A 66 -14.24 -31.05 6.15
CA ALA A 66 -13.62 -32.33 5.80
C ALA A 66 -13.12 -33.10 7.03
N LEU A 67 -12.78 -32.40 8.11
CA LEU A 67 -12.16 -33.00 9.30
C LEU A 67 -13.03 -32.79 10.54
N PRO A 68 -13.68 -33.85 11.10
CA PRO A 68 -14.60 -33.70 12.23
C PRO A 68 -13.97 -33.09 13.48
N GLN A 69 -12.67 -33.26 13.69
CA GLN A 69 -11.93 -32.66 14.81
C GLN A 69 -11.93 -31.15 14.83
N PHE A 70 -12.05 -30.51 13.66
CA PHE A 70 -12.16 -29.05 13.55
C PHE A 70 -13.58 -28.54 13.80
N ALA A 71 -14.55 -29.42 13.96
CA ALA A 71 -15.93 -29.03 14.28
C ALA A 71 -16.04 -28.33 15.64
N ALA A 72 -15.20 -28.72 16.61
CA ALA A 72 -15.19 -28.19 17.97
C ALA A 72 -14.58 -26.77 18.08
N VAL A 73 -13.82 -26.31 17.07
CA VAL A 73 -13.05 -25.03 17.10
C VAL A 73 -13.86 -23.87 16.49
N GLY A 74 -15.18 -23.84 16.66
CA GLY A 74 -16.10 -22.93 15.96
C GLY A 74 -15.70 -21.45 16.02
N TYR A 75 -15.64 -20.84 17.21
CA TYR A 75 -15.37 -19.39 17.34
C TYR A 75 -13.96 -18.98 16.94
N ALA A 76 -12.93 -19.79 17.29
CA ALA A 76 -11.56 -19.50 16.94
C ALA A 76 -11.33 -19.50 15.42
N LEU A 77 -12.02 -20.39 14.70
CA LEU A 77 -11.97 -20.43 13.24
C LEU A 77 -12.55 -19.14 12.62
N TRP A 78 -13.71 -18.70 13.10
CA TRP A 78 -14.33 -17.47 12.60
C TRP A 78 -13.47 -16.23 12.87
N ALA A 79 -12.85 -16.16 14.07
CA ALA A 79 -11.91 -15.09 14.38
C ALA A 79 -10.70 -15.10 13.44
N LEU A 80 -10.14 -16.29 13.15
CA LEU A 80 -9.01 -16.43 12.22
C LEU A 80 -9.40 -16.02 10.80
N LEU A 81 -10.57 -16.43 10.30
CA LEU A 81 -11.07 -16.03 8.99
C LEU A 81 -11.27 -14.51 8.91
N ALA A 82 -11.79 -13.88 9.96
CA ALA A 82 -11.92 -12.42 10.00
C ALA A 82 -10.55 -11.72 9.94
N ILE A 83 -9.55 -12.21 10.67
CA ILE A 83 -8.18 -11.68 10.65
C ILE A 83 -7.59 -11.81 9.24
N ILE A 84 -7.75 -12.97 8.59
CA ILE A 84 -7.26 -13.20 7.22
C ILE A 84 -7.92 -12.21 6.25
N LEU A 85 -9.22 -12.01 6.33
CA LEU A 85 -9.95 -11.09 5.46
C LEU A 85 -9.51 -9.63 5.66
N ILE A 86 -9.30 -9.21 6.91
CA ILE A 86 -8.80 -7.86 7.23
C ILE A 86 -7.38 -7.69 6.70
N ALA A 87 -6.50 -8.69 6.88
CA ALA A 87 -5.13 -8.66 6.43
C ALA A 87 -5.03 -8.62 4.89
N SER A 88 -5.78 -9.48 4.18
CA SER A 88 -5.82 -9.47 2.72
C SER A 88 -6.39 -8.16 2.18
N GLY A 89 -7.48 -7.66 2.78
CA GLY A 89 -8.09 -6.38 2.44
C GLY A 89 -7.13 -5.21 2.61
N TYR A 90 -6.33 -5.18 3.68
CA TYR A 90 -5.31 -4.17 3.90
C TYR A 90 -4.19 -4.22 2.84
N VAL A 91 -3.74 -5.41 2.45
CA VAL A 91 -2.75 -5.56 1.37
C VAL A 91 -3.33 -5.10 0.03
N TYR A 92 -4.61 -5.40 -0.28
CA TYR A 92 -5.28 -4.86 -1.47
C TYR A 92 -5.35 -3.33 -1.46
N LEU A 93 -5.66 -2.71 -0.31
CA LEU A 93 -5.66 -1.25 -0.16
C LEU A 93 -4.27 -0.66 -0.39
N LEU A 94 -3.22 -1.25 0.19
CA LEU A 94 -1.85 -0.82 -0.03
C LEU A 94 -1.48 -0.89 -1.52
N ALA A 95 -1.73 -2.03 -2.17
CA ALA A 95 -1.35 -2.25 -3.55
C ALA A 95 -2.12 -1.38 -4.56
N ASN A 96 -3.39 -1.07 -4.28
CA ASN A 96 -4.26 -0.37 -5.24
C ASN A 96 -4.44 1.12 -4.95
N ARG A 97 -4.30 1.56 -3.69
CA ARG A 97 -4.58 2.96 -3.30
C ARG A 97 -3.36 3.76 -2.92
N PHE A 98 -2.31 3.11 -2.38
CA PHE A 98 -1.10 3.85 -2.03
C PHE A 98 -0.40 4.34 -3.29
N LEU A 99 -0.26 5.65 -3.39
CA LEU A 99 0.41 6.31 -4.51
C LEU A 99 1.08 7.58 -4.04
N VAL A 100 2.30 7.79 -4.48
CA VAL A 100 3.04 9.03 -4.31
C VAL A 100 3.30 9.62 -5.69
N VAL A 101 2.86 10.85 -5.87
CA VAL A 101 3.04 11.62 -7.11
C VAL A 101 4.00 12.75 -6.83
N VAL A 102 5.09 12.80 -7.57
CA VAL A 102 6.12 13.84 -7.46
C VAL A 102 5.93 14.81 -8.62
N GLY A 103 5.75 16.08 -8.27
CA GLY A 103 5.69 17.17 -9.21
C GLY A 103 6.79 18.20 -8.94
N LYS A 104 6.79 19.29 -9.73
CA LYS A 104 7.72 20.40 -9.56
C LYS A 104 7.49 21.06 -8.19
N GLY A 105 8.43 20.87 -7.26
CA GLY A 105 8.44 21.53 -5.96
C GLY A 105 7.55 20.90 -4.87
N ARG A 106 6.81 19.83 -5.14
CA ARG A 106 5.95 19.16 -4.15
C ARG A 106 5.76 17.66 -4.39
N VAL A 107 5.50 16.96 -3.31
CA VAL A 107 5.14 15.53 -3.30
C VAL A 107 3.70 15.42 -2.82
N VAL A 108 2.86 14.74 -3.57
CA VAL A 108 1.47 14.43 -3.19
C VAL A 108 1.39 12.96 -2.82
N VAL A 109 0.90 12.69 -1.64
CA VAL A 109 0.79 11.33 -1.08
C VAL A 109 -0.67 10.96 -0.93
N GLN A 110 -1.05 9.85 -1.51
CA GLN A 110 -2.29 9.16 -1.18
C GLN A 110 -1.94 7.95 -0.32
N PRO A 111 -2.26 7.96 0.97
CA PRO A 111 -2.10 6.79 1.81
C PRO A 111 -3.14 5.72 1.45
N ALA A 112 -2.87 4.46 1.83
CA ALA A 112 -3.83 3.37 1.67
C ALA A 112 -5.15 3.66 2.41
N LEU A 113 -5.06 4.25 3.60
CA LEU A 113 -6.18 4.69 4.42
C LEU A 113 -6.05 6.19 4.71
N GLY A 114 -7.18 6.91 4.67
CA GLY A 114 -7.23 8.33 4.96
C GLY A 114 -7.27 9.23 3.72
N HIS A 115 -7.00 10.51 3.93
CA HIS A 115 -7.04 11.53 2.89
C HIS A 115 -5.66 11.77 2.31
N TRP A 116 -5.60 12.15 1.04
CA TRP A 116 -4.38 12.60 0.40
C TRP A 116 -3.84 13.88 1.04
N TYR A 117 -2.53 14.05 1.03
CA TYR A 117 -1.87 15.26 1.49
C TYR A 117 -0.69 15.60 0.58
N ALA A 118 -0.29 16.87 0.59
CA ALA A 118 0.87 17.34 -0.13
C ALA A 118 1.96 17.81 0.84
N ILE A 119 3.21 17.61 0.45
CA ILE A 119 4.42 18.11 1.12
C ILE A 119 5.19 18.92 0.09
N ALA A 120 5.40 20.21 0.32
CA ALA A 120 6.31 21.00 -0.49
C ALA A 120 7.77 20.63 -0.13
N PHE A 121 8.68 20.59 -1.09
CA PHE A 121 10.09 20.32 -0.80
C PHE A 121 10.71 21.37 0.14
N SER A 122 10.24 22.64 0.07
CA SER A 122 10.60 23.71 1.02
C SER A 122 10.17 23.45 2.47
N ASP A 123 9.17 22.61 2.66
CA ASP A 123 8.60 22.27 3.98
C ASP A 123 9.16 20.96 4.54
N VAL A 124 10.10 20.34 3.86
CA VAL A 124 10.80 19.18 4.37
C VAL A 124 11.69 19.60 5.54
N LYS A 125 11.51 18.92 6.69
CA LYS A 125 12.28 19.12 7.91
C LYS A 125 13.50 18.20 7.98
N SER A 126 13.29 16.93 7.67
CA SER A 126 14.34 15.91 7.70
C SER A 126 14.06 14.81 6.69
N VAL A 127 15.14 14.28 6.14
CA VAL A 127 15.13 13.07 5.30
C VAL A 127 16.07 12.07 5.96
N GLU A 128 15.53 10.91 6.34
CA GLU A 128 16.27 9.82 6.93
C GLU A 128 16.38 8.70 5.90
N LEU A 129 17.59 8.31 5.57
CA LEU A 129 17.90 7.23 4.66
C LEU A 129 18.41 6.03 5.45
N SER A 130 17.74 4.90 5.34
CA SER A 130 18.22 3.62 5.85
C SER A 130 18.97 2.89 4.74
N HIS A 131 20.18 2.44 5.01
CA HIS A 131 21.04 1.75 4.05
C HIS A 131 21.17 0.27 4.40
N ASP A 132 21.39 -0.55 3.39
CA ASP A 132 21.82 -1.94 3.49
C ASP A 132 23.03 -2.16 2.58
N ALA A 133 23.51 -3.42 2.50
CA ALA A 133 24.66 -3.78 1.65
C ALA A 133 24.45 -3.47 0.14
N GLN A 134 23.22 -3.22 -0.27
CA GLN A 134 22.84 -2.95 -1.66
C GLN A 134 22.48 -1.47 -1.92
N GLY A 135 22.66 -0.58 -0.92
CA GLY A 135 22.38 0.85 -1.03
C GLY A 135 21.20 1.32 -0.17
N VAL A 136 20.46 2.32 -0.63
CA VAL A 136 19.31 2.86 0.13
C VAL A 136 18.16 1.85 0.15
N ARG A 137 17.81 1.37 1.35
CA ARG A 137 16.73 0.41 1.59
C ARG A 137 15.39 1.08 1.81
N ALA A 138 15.39 2.17 2.55
CA ALA A 138 14.17 2.90 2.91
C ALA A 138 14.48 4.39 3.09
N LEU A 139 13.44 5.19 2.90
CA LEU A 139 13.46 6.64 3.07
C LEU A 139 12.29 7.04 3.95
N ALA A 140 12.57 7.83 4.97
CA ALA A 140 11.56 8.50 5.78
C ALA A 140 11.72 10.02 5.61
N LEU A 141 10.70 10.66 5.06
CA LEU A 141 10.64 12.10 4.90
C LEU A 141 9.68 12.65 5.94
N THR A 142 10.12 13.64 6.71
CA THR A 142 9.29 14.33 7.71
C THR A 142 9.16 15.80 7.31
N ALA A 143 7.92 16.27 7.21
CA ALA A 143 7.62 17.66 6.93
C ALA A 143 7.56 18.50 8.22
N LYS A 144 7.68 19.84 8.10
CA LYS A 144 7.59 20.80 9.22
C LYS A 144 6.25 20.73 9.94
N ASP A 145 5.17 20.40 9.22
CA ASP A 145 3.82 20.21 9.77
C ASP A 145 3.58 18.85 10.44
N GLY A 146 4.63 18.02 10.57
CA GLY A 146 4.58 16.72 11.20
C GLY A 146 4.13 15.57 10.31
N LYS A 147 3.76 15.81 9.06
CA LYS A 147 3.44 14.75 8.09
C LYS A 147 4.67 13.91 7.79
N LYS A 148 4.49 12.60 7.71
CA LYS A 148 5.55 11.64 7.45
C LYS A 148 5.24 10.82 6.21
N LEU A 149 6.26 10.62 5.38
CA LEU A 149 6.21 9.74 4.21
C LEU A 149 7.30 8.69 4.36
N HIS A 150 6.89 7.42 4.37
CA HIS A 150 7.82 6.28 4.39
C HIS A 150 7.76 5.56 3.06
N LEU A 151 8.91 5.45 2.40
CA LEU A 151 9.08 4.72 1.15
C LEU A 151 10.13 3.63 1.34
N THR A 152 9.97 2.54 0.61
CA THR A 152 10.91 1.42 0.63
C THR A 152 11.37 1.09 -0.79
N ARG A 153 12.55 0.49 -0.92
CA ARG A 153 13.13 0.07 -2.21
C ARG A 153 12.25 -0.89 -2.99
N ARG A 154 11.31 -1.58 -2.32
CA ARG A 154 10.36 -2.48 -2.98
C ARG A 154 9.30 -1.74 -3.81
N MET A 155 9.16 -0.43 -3.64
CA MET A 155 8.21 0.38 -4.40
C MET A 155 8.78 0.71 -5.77
N ILE A 156 7.93 0.65 -6.79
CA ILE A 156 8.27 1.09 -8.15
C ILE A 156 8.51 2.60 -8.11
N GLY A 157 9.59 3.07 -8.73
CA GLY A 157 9.94 4.49 -8.78
C GLY A 157 10.74 4.99 -7.57
N PHE A 158 11.06 4.14 -6.58
CA PHE A 158 11.80 4.52 -5.39
C PHE A 158 13.19 5.11 -5.69
N ASP A 159 13.99 4.44 -6.51
CA ASP A 159 15.36 4.90 -6.83
C ASP A 159 15.35 6.23 -7.58
N SER A 160 14.39 6.43 -8.49
CA SER A 160 14.20 7.71 -9.19
C SER A 160 13.77 8.82 -8.22
N PHE A 161 12.98 8.50 -7.20
CA PHE A 161 12.59 9.45 -6.17
C PHE A 161 13.78 9.86 -5.29
N VAL A 162 14.61 8.92 -4.88
CA VAL A 162 15.86 9.20 -4.13
C VAL A 162 16.82 10.08 -4.95
N ALA A 163 16.99 9.76 -6.24
CA ALA A 163 17.82 10.58 -7.14
C ALA A 163 17.28 12.01 -7.26
N ARG A 164 15.96 12.18 -7.35
CA ARG A 164 15.31 13.49 -7.42
C ARG A 164 15.51 14.30 -6.14
N LEU A 165 15.35 13.69 -4.97
CA LEU A 165 15.61 14.34 -3.69
C LEU A 165 17.06 14.82 -3.56
N ASN A 166 18.03 13.99 -3.96
CA ASN A 166 19.43 14.37 -3.94
C ASN A 166 19.70 15.56 -4.86
N SER A 167 19.06 15.62 -6.03
CA SER A 167 19.20 16.77 -6.95
C SER A 167 18.62 18.07 -6.41
N GLU A 168 17.55 18.02 -5.60
CA GLU A 168 16.97 19.19 -4.95
C GLU A 168 17.78 19.64 -3.73
N ALA A 169 18.34 18.69 -2.96
CA ALA A 169 19.22 19.01 -1.84
C ALA A 169 20.47 19.78 -2.29
N VAL A 170 21.10 19.36 -3.39
CA VAL A 170 22.25 20.06 -3.98
C VAL A 170 21.88 21.49 -4.43
N LYS A 171 20.66 21.73 -4.92
CA LYS A 171 20.21 23.06 -5.31
C LYS A 171 19.94 23.99 -4.13
N SER A 172 19.66 23.45 -2.94
CA SER A 172 19.39 24.24 -1.73
C SER A 172 20.66 24.67 -0.99
N GLU A 173 21.82 24.10 -1.35
CA GLU A 173 23.14 24.44 -0.78
C GLU A 173 23.91 25.46 -1.61
N VAL A 174 23.41 25.86 -2.78
CA VAL A 174 23.95 26.90 -3.66
C VAL A 174 23.09 28.17 -3.54
#